data_a4883e31580c17afcfaa67fcf781ffd3
#
_entry.id   a4883e31580c17afcfaa67fcf781ffd3
#
_cell.length_a   1.000
_cell.length_b   1.000
_cell.length_c   1.000
_cell.angle_alpha   90.00
_cell.angle_beta   90.00
_cell.angle_gamma   90.00
#
_symmetry.space_group_name_H-M   'P 1'
#
loop_
_entity.id
_entity.type
_entity.pdbx_description
1 polymer ?
#
loop_
_entity_poly.entity_id
_entity_poly.type
_entity_poly.pdbx_seq_one_letter_code
_entity_poly.pdbx_strand_id
1 'polypeptide(L)'
;MTFQQLERTINPTHDIKLFAGRSNTKLAQEIADYLGTSIGPMVVKNFADGEIYVQVKESVRGDDVFIIQPLCNPVNENLMELLIIIDAFKRASAKTITAVIPYYGYARQDRKTSGREAITAKLVADLLTTAGADRILAMDLHTGQIQGFFNILVDHIFATSILTNYIKSLNMNPDDMV
;
A
#
# COMPACT_ATOMS: atom_id res chain seq x y z
N MET A 1 -4.35 15.41 18.56
CA MET A 1 -3.82 16.22 17.43
C MET A 1 -4.74 15.92 16.25
N THR A 2 -5.46 16.91 15.72
CA THR A 2 -6.37 16.71 14.60
C THR A 2 -5.57 16.67 13.29
N PHE A 3 -6.12 16.01 12.25
CA PHE A 3 -5.50 15.92 10.93
C PHE A 3 -5.10 17.31 10.38
N GLN A 4 -5.94 18.34 10.61
CA GLN A 4 -5.64 19.74 10.27
C GLN A 4 -4.41 20.34 11.01
N GLN A 5 -4.01 19.79 12.15
CA GLN A 5 -2.80 20.20 12.84
C GLN A 5 -1.55 19.50 12.28
N LEU A 6 -1.72 18.30 11.71
CA LEU A 6 -0.67 17.61 10.95
C LEU A 6 -0.39 18.28 9.60
N GLU A 7 -1.42 18.75 8.90
CA GLU A 7 -1.25 19.50 7.63
C GLU A 7 -0.41 20.75 7.76
N ARG A 8 -0.44 21.44 8.90
CA ARG A 8 0.38 22.64 9.15
C ARG A 8 1.86 22.36 9.40
N THR A 9 2.21 21.10 9.62
CA THR A 9 3.60 20.64 9.85
C THR A 9 4.21 20.02 8.59
N ILE A 10 3.40 19.65 7.62
CA ILE A 10 3.82 19.17 6.30
C ILE A 10 3.92 20.37 5.37
N ASN A 11 5.07 20.53 4.75
CA ASN A 11 5.47 21.66 3.90
C ASN A 11 4.33 22.14 2.97
N PRO A 12 3.87 23.40 3.02
CA PRO A 12 2.62 23.88 2.40
C PRO A 12 2.65 23.98 0.86
N THR A 13 3.66 23.43 0.21
CA THR A 13 3.87 23.54 -1.25
C THR A 13 3.59 22.27 -2.04
N HIS A 14 3.25 21.14 -1.38
CA HIS A 14 3.00 19.87 -2.06
C HIS A 14 1.70 19.24 -1.58
N ASP A 15 0.83 18.90 -2.53
CA ASP A 15 -0.43 18.23 -2.23
C ASP A 15 -0.19 16.73 -2.01
N ILE A 16 -0.87 16.17 -1.01
CA ILE A 16 -0.99 14.72 -0.84
C ILE A 16 -2.08 14.23 -1.78
N LYS A 17 -1.76 13.31 -2.68
CA LYS A 17 -2.69 12.73 -3.61
C LYS A 17 -2.85 11.24 -3.39
N LEU A 18 -4.11 10.80 -3.28
CA LEU A 18 -4.47 9.40 -3.12
C LEU A 18 -4.91 8.80 -4.45
N PHE A 19 -4.41 7.62 -4.75
CA PHE A 19 -4.83 6.81 -5.88
C PHE A 19 -5.11 5.38 -5.43
N ALA A 20 -5.94 4.67 -6.18
CA ALA A 20 -6.32 3.31 -5.86
C ALA A 20 -6.14 2.39 -7.06
N GLY A 21 -5.52 1.23 -6.85
CA GLY A 21 -5.66 0.12 -7.77
C GLY A 21 -7.01 -0.55 -7.62
N ARG A 22 -7.23 -1.61 -8.40
CA ARG A 22 -8.54 -2.30 -8.50
C ARG A 22 -8.81 -3.32 -7.41
N SER A 23 -7.80 -3.73 -6.64
CA SER A 23 -7.93 -4.86 -5.70
C SER A 23 -8.90 -4.61 -4.55
N ASN A 24 -9.04 -3.36 -4.08
CA ASN A 24 -10.00 -2.97 -3.04
C ASN A 24 -10.34 -1.48 -3.10
N THR A 25 -11.18 -1.12 -4.05
CA THR A 25 -11.61 0.28 -4.24
C THR A 25 -12.48 0.79 -3.08
N LYS A 26 -13.21 -0.11 -2.40
CA LYS A 26 -14.01 0.25 -1.22
C LYS A 26 -13.12 0.75 -0.08
N LEU A 27 -12.08 0.00 0.27
CA LEU A 27 -11.12 0.40 1.31
C LEU A 27 -10.45 1.73 0.95
N ALA A 28 -10.07 1.91 -0.32
CA ALA A 28 -9.46 3.15 -0.76
C ALA A 28 -10.41 4.35 -0.59
N GLN A 29 -11.69 4.18 -0.93
CA GLN A 29 -12.70 5.23 -0.75
C GLN A 29 -12.91 5.54 0.75
N GLU A 30 -13.02 4.51 1.60
CA GLU A 30 -13.15 4.69 3.05
C GLU A 30 -11.95 5.45 3.66
N ILE A 31 -10.73 5.18 3.15
CA ILE A 31 -9.53 5.94 3.55
C ILE A 31 -9.62 7.39 3.10
N ALA A 32 -10.03 7.63 1.85
CA ALA A 32 -10.18 8.99 1.32
C ALA A 32 -11.22 9.79 2.11
N ASP A 33 -12.37 9.19 2.39
CA ASP A 33 -13.45 9.79 3.18
C ASP A 33 -12.98 10.14 4.60
N TYR A 34 -12.25 9.22 5.25
CA TYR A 34 -11.69 9.43 6.59
C TYR A 34 -10.67 10.58 6.62
N LEU A 35 -9.89 10.72 5.57
CA LEU A 35 -8.89 11.78 5.43
C LEU A 35 -9.49 13.12 4.94
N GLY A 36 -10.76 13.14 4.54
CA GLY A 36 -11.42 14.32 3.99
C GLY A 36 -10.88 14.72 2.61
N THR A 37 -10.43 13.74 1.82
CA THR A 37 -9.89 13.95 0.47
C THR A 37 -10.61 13.07 -0.56
N SER A 38 -10.15 13.05 -1.80
CA SER A 38 -10.72 12.23 -2.86
C SER A 38 -9.66 11.34 -3.51
N ILE A 39 -10.12 10.23 -4.12
CA ILE A 39 -9.26 9.40 -4.97
C ILE A 39 -9.02 10.11 -6.30
N GLY A 40 -7.76 10.27 -6.66
CA GLY A 40 -7.34 10.87 -7.93
C GLY A 40 -7.77 10.03 -9.14
N PRO A 41 -8.11 10.67 -10.27
CA PRO A 41 -8.59 9.98 -11.45
C PRO A 41 -7.49 9.21 -12.16
N MET A 42 -7.69 7.89 -12.30
CA MET A 42 -6.79 6.97 -12.99
C MET A 42 -7.60 5.94 -13.78
N VAL A 43 -7.14 5.59 -14.97
CA VAL A 43 -7.69 4.47 -15.75
C VAL A 43 -6.79 3.28 -15.58
N VAL A 44 -7.36 2.17 -15.11
CA VAL A 44 -6.71 0.85 -15.09
C VAL A 44 -7.61 -0.13 -15.84
N LYS A 45 -7.08 -0.78 -16.85
CA LYS A 45 -7.81 -1.76 -17.67
C LYS A 45 -6.87 -2.86 -18.17
N ASN A 46 -7.44 -3.97 -18.61
CA ASN A 46 -6.68 -5.01 -19.30
C ASN A 46 -6.89 -4.89 -20.82
N PHE A 47 -5.86 -5.20 -21.58
CA PHE A 47 -5.98 -5.53 -22.99
C PHE A 47 -6.59 -6.92 -23.17
N ALA A 48 -6.92 -7.30 -24.42
CA ALA A 48 -7.57 -8.57 -24.72
C ALA A 48 -6.71 -9.80 -24.38
N ASP A 49 -5.39 -9.63 -24.37
CA ASP A 49 -4.38 -10.64 -23.99
C ASP A 49 -4.11 -10.71 -22.48
N GLY A 50 -4.75 -9.81 -21.69
CA GLY A 50 -4.62 -9.77 -20.24
C GLY A 50 -3.58 -8.78 -19.72
N GLU A 51 -2.78 -8.13 -20.58
CA GLU A 51 -1.83 -7.10 -20.15
C GLU A 51 -2.54 -5.90 -19.51
N ILE A 52 -1.94 -5.36 -18.45
CA ILE A 52 -2.53 -4.24 -17.71
C ILE A 52 -2.07 -2.91 -18.30
N TYR A 53 -3.02 -2.03 -18.55
CA TYR A 53 -2.82 -0.65 -18.96
C TYR A 53 -3.20 0.31 -17.84
N VAL A 54 -2.31 1.28 -17.55
CA VAL A 54 -2.53 2.33 -16.56
C VAL A 54 -2.36 3.71 -17.20
N GLN A 55 -3.25 4.64 -16.88
CA GLN A 55 -3.12 6.05 -17.25
C GLN A 55 -3.60 6.96 -16.12
N VAL A 56 -2.71 7.76 -15.57
CA VAL A 56 -3.04 8.86 -14.65
C VAL A 56 -3.71 9.98 -15.43
N LYS A 57 -4.82 10.53 -14.91
CA LYS A 57 -5.65 11.51 -15.62
C LYS A 57 -5.48 12.95 -15.15
N GLU A 58 -4.61 13.19 -14.19
CA GLU A 58 -4.28 14.52 -13.69
C GLU A 58 -2.76 14.69 -13.56
N SER A 59 -2.32 15.93 -13.40
CA SER A 59 -0.92 16.21 -13.11
C SER A 59 -0.60 15.83 -11.67
N VAL A 60 0.50 15.11 -11.50
CA VAL A 60 1.06 14.73 -10.18
C VAL A 60 2.49 15.20 -10.02
N ARG A 61 2.90 16.11 -10.91
CA ARG A 61 4.27 16.61 -10.92
C ARG A 61 4.60 17.35 -9.63
N GLY A 62 5.54 16.83 -8.88
CA GLY A 62 6.00 17.43 -7.63
C GLY A 62 5.12 17.11 -6.41
N ASP A 63 4.08 16.29 -6.57
CA ASP A 63 3.18 15.90 -5.49
C ASP A 63 3.67 14.63 -4.78
N ASP A 64 3.24 14.46 -3.52
CA ASP A 64 3.44 13.26 -2.74
C ASP A 64 2.26 12.30 -2.99
N VAL A 65 2.52 11.18 -3.68
CA VAL A 65 1.51 10.22 -4.15
C VAL A 65 1.43 9.01 -3.23
N PHE A 66 0.22 8.63 -2.86
CA PHE A 66 -0.10 7.42 -2.11
C PHE A 66 -0.95 6.49 -2.97
N ILE A 67 -0.51 5.26 -3.19
CA ILE A 67 -1.18 4.25 -4.01
C ILE A 67 -1.71 3.15 -3.09
N ILE A 68 -3.02 3.02 -2.97
CA ILE A 68 -3.66 2.01 -2.13
C ILE A 68 -3.93 0.77 -2.98
N GLN A 69 -3.19 -0.32 -2.72
CA GLN A 69 -3.33 -1.59 -3.44
C GLN A 69 -2.97 -2.79 -2.55
N PRO A 70 -3.91 -3.42 -1.88
CA PRO A 70 -3.69 -4.71 -1.23
C PRO A 70 -3.28 -5.78 -2.26
N LEU A 71 -2.30 -6.64 -1.90
CA LEU A 71 -1.84 -7.74 -2.75
C LEU A 71 -2.54 -9.06 -2.39
N CYS A 72 -3.85 -9.01 -2.10
CA CYS A 72 -4.66 -10.21 -1.89
C CYS A 72 -4.96 -10.93 -3.21
N ASN A 73 -5.76 -11.99 -3.16
CA ASN A 73 -6.14 -12.75 -4.36
C ASN A 73 -6.97 -11.88 -5.34
N PRO A 74 -6.61 -11.87 -6.65
CA PRO A 74 -5.53 -12.60 -7.33
C PRO A 74 -4.16 -11.90 -7.19
N VAL A 75 -3.25 -12.52 -6.43
CA VAL A 75 -2.00 -11.90 -5.96
C VAL A 75 -1.11 -11.42 -7.11
N ASN A 76 -0.93 -12.25 -8.14
CA ASN A 76 -0.02 -11.94 -9.26
C ASN A 76 -0.51 -10.75 -10.08
N GLU A 77 -1.82 -10.69 -10.33
CA GLU A 77 -2.44 -9.58 -11.06
C GLU A 77 -2.33 -8.28 -10.26
N ASN A 78 -2.68 -8.32 -8.98
CA ASN A 78 -2.62 -7.16 -8.10
C ASN A 78 -1.18 -6.66 -7.91
N LEU A 79 -0.20 -7.55 -7.86
CA LEU A 79 1.21 -7.17 -7.79
C LEU A 79 1.66 -6.51 -9.08
N MET A 80 1.37 -7.12 -10.24
CA MET A 80 1.75 -6.54 -11.53
C MET A 80 1.08 -5.19 -11.76
N GLU A 81 -0.20 -5.08 -11.40
CA GLU A 81 -0.94 -3.81 -11.46
C GLU A 81 -0.25 -2.72 -10.62
N LEU A 82 0.12 -3.03 -9.38
CA LEU A 82 0.82 -2.09 -8.50
C LEU A 82 2.15 -1.62 -9.10
N LEU A 83 2.95 -2.56 -9.65
CA LEU A 83 4.23 -2.22 -10.28
C LEU A 83 4.06 -1.26 -11.45
N ILE A 84 3.05 -1.50 -12.31
CA ILE A 84 2.75 -0.64 -13.47
C ILE A 84 2.23 0.73 -13.01
N ILE A 85 1.39 0.77 -11.95
CA ILE A 85 0.91 2.03 -11.38
C ILE A 85 2.09 2.85 -10.85
N ILE A 86 3.01 2.25 -10.09
CA ILE A 86 4.21 2.93 -9.56
C ILE A 86 5.05 3.50 -10.71
N ASP A 87 5.33 2.71 -11.76
CA ASP A 87 6.08 3.19 -12.93
C ASP A 87 5.38 4.36 -13.64
N ALA A 88 4.05 4.33 -13.75
CA ALA A 88 3.28 5.42 -14.33
C ALA A 88 3.44 6.73 -13.54
N PHE A 89 3.39 6.69 -12.20
CA PHE A 89 3.61 7.88 -11.37
C PHE A 89 5.05 8.37 -11.39
N LYS A 90 6.02 7.46 -11.41
CA LYS A 90 7.43 7.81 -11.59
C LYS A 90 7.65 8.58 -12.89
N ARG A 91 7.07 8.09 -14.00
CA ARG A 91 7.13 8.78 -15.31
C ARG A 91 6.34 10.07 -15.36
N ALA A 92 5.29 10.21 -14.55
CA ALA A 92 4.53 11.43 -14.40
C ALA A 92 5.23 12.47 -13.50
N SER A 93 6.44 12.19 -13.01
CA SER A 93 7.26 13.06 -12.16
C SER A 93 6.64 13.35 -10.80
N ALA A 94 5.94 12.38 -10.19
CA ALA A 94 5.61 12.45 -8.78
C ALA A 94 6.88 12.71 -7.97
N LYS A 95 6.78 13.46 -6.88
CA LYS A 95 7.92 13.78 -6.01
C LYS A 95 8.29 12.58 -5.14
N THR A 96 7.30 11.98 -4.49
CA THR A 96 7.44 10.72 -3.75
C THR A 96 6.29 9.80 -4.07
N ILE A 97 6.56 8.49 -4.04
CA ILE A 97 5.58 7.44 -4.28
C ILE A 97 5.56 6.50 -3.08
N THR A 98 4.47 6.55 -2.31
CA THR A 98 4.22 5.64 -1.20
C THR A 98 3.24 4.55 -1.64
N ALA A 99 3.69 3.29 -1.64
CA ALA A 99 2.82 2.15 -1.86
C ALA A 99 2.17 1.74 -0.53
N VAL A 100 0.85 1.91 -0.42
CA VAL A 100 0.03 1.50 0.73
C VAL A 100 -0.49 0.09 0.45
N ILE A 101 0.08 -0.89 1.14
CA ILE A 101 -0.13 -2.32 0.91
C ILE A 101 -0.70 -2.96 2.18
N PRO A 102 -2.03 -2.85 2.43
CA PRO A 102 -2.66 -3.41 3.62
C PRO A 102 -2.49 -4.93 3.76
N TYR A 103 -2.32 -5.64 2.66
CA TYR A 103 -1.94 -7.04 2.63
C TYR A 103 -0.75 -7.23 1.69
N TYR A 104 0.41 -7.61 2.26
CA TYR A 104 1.63 -7.85 1.50
C TYR A 104 1.65 -9.27 0.95
N GLY A 105 1.44 -9.41 -0.35
CA GLY A 105 1.50 -10.70 -1.03
C GLY A 105 2.88 -11.34 -0.94
N TYR A 106 2.94 -12.68 -0.90
CA TYR A 106 4.17 -13.48 -0.76
C TYR A 106 4.93 -13.30 0.57
N ALA A 107 4.39 -12.58 1.56
CA ALA A 107 5.03 -12.38 2.86
C ALA A 107 5.41 -13.68 3.57
N ARG A 108 4.66 -14.77 3.36
CA ARG A 108 4.93 -16.09 3.95
C ARG A 108 6.17 -16.79 3.40
N GLN A 109 6.72 -16.28 2.27
CA GLN A 109 7.94 -16.80 1.65
C GLN A 109 9.14 -15.90 2.00
N ASP A 110 9.34 -15.66 3.29
CA ASP A 110 10.38 -14.78 3.85
C ASP A 110 11.70 -15.48 4.13
N ARG A 111 11.72 -16.82 4.05
CA ARG A 111 12.90 -17.65 4.28
C ARG A 111 12.82 -18.94 3.47
N LYS A 112 13.97 -19.57 3.28
CA LYS A 112 14.04 -20.94 2.76
C LYS A 112 13.71 -21.93 3.88
N THR A 113 12.84 -22.87 3.60
CA THR A 113 12.53 -24.02 4.46
C THR A 113 13.24 -25.28 3.99
N SER A 114 13.62 -25.30 2.71
CA SER A 114 14.36 -26.37 2.06
C SER A 114 15.43 -25.81 1.11
N GLY A 115 16.27 -26.68 0.58
CA GLY A 115 17.25 -26.28 -0.44
C GLY A 115 16.58 -25.84 -1.75
N ARG A 116 17.16 -24.85 -2.43
CA ARG A 116 16.76 -24.38 -3.78
C ARG A 116 15.40 -23.70 -3.84
N GLU A 117 14.86 -23.22 -2.73
CA GLU A 117 13.65 -22.38 -2.67
C GLU A 117 13.96 -20.91 -2.91
N ALA A 118 12.96 -20.17 -3.39
CA ALA A 118 13.01 -18.72 -3.46
C ALA A 118 12.73 -18.07 -2.10
N ILE A 119 13.16 -16.83 -1.94
CA ILE A 119 12.70 -15.91 -0.89
C ILE A 119 11.85 -14.85 -1.59
N THR A 120 10.60 -15.20 -1.89
CA THR A 120 9.75 -14.37 -2.75
C THR A 120 9.35 -13.06 -2.09
N ALA A 121 9.26 -13.00 -0.76
CA ALA A 121 9.05 -11.76 -0.04
C ALA A 121 10.15 -10.71 -0.34
N LYS A 122 11.43 -11.15 -0.46
CA LYS A 122 12.54 -10.28 -0.86
C LYS A 122 12.45 -9.88 -2.34
N LEU A 123 12.10 -10.81 -3.23
CA LEU A 123 11.92 -10.51 -4.64
C LEU A 123 10.85 -9.41 -4.85
N VAL A 124 9.71 -9.51 -4.16
CA VAL A 124 8.63 -8.51 -4.24
C VAL A 124 9.12 -7.15 -3.73
N ALA A 125 9.88 -7.12 -2.62
CA ALA A 125 10.48 -5.88 -2.11
C ALA A 125 11.41 -5.21 -3.13
N ASP A 126 12.24 -6.00 -3.82
CA ASP A 126 13.13 -5.49 -4.87
C ASP A 126 12.35 -4.98 -6.09
N LEU A 127 11.30 -5.68 -6.50
CA LEU A 127 10.45 -5.26 -7.62
C LEU A 127 9.76 -3.93 -7.34
N LEU A 128 9.18 -3.75 -6.15
CA LEU A 128 8.53 -2.50 -5.74
C LEU A 128 9.52 -1.32 -5.72
N THR A 129 10.71 -1.55 -5.17
CA THR A 129 11.78 -0.55 -5.15
C THR A 129 12.25 -0.19 -6.56
N THR A 130 12.45 -1.19 -7.41
CA THR A 130 12.89 -1.00 -8.81
C THR A 130 11.84 -0.28 -9.65
N ALA A 131 10.56 -0.58 -9.44
CA ALA A 131 9.45 0.11 -10.11
C ALA A 131 9.45 1.61 -9.77
N GLY A 132 9.92 1.99 -8.58
CA GLY A 132 10.08 3.39 -8.19
C GLY A 132 9.31 3.80 -6.93
N ALA A 133 8.94 2.85 -6.08
CA ALA A 133 8.42 3.19 -4.76
C ALA A 133 9.54 3.81 -3.90
N ASP A 134 9.23 4.91 -3.22
CA ASP A 134 10.13 5.58 -2.27
C ASP A 134 9.85 5.14 -0.82
N ARG A 135 8.61 4.69 -0.56
CA ARG A 135 8.15 4.25 0.75
C ARG A 135 7.10 3.16 0.62
N ILE A 136 7.10 2.24 1.57
CA ILE A 136 6.07 1.23 1.73
C ILE A 136 5.35 1.47 3.04
N LEU A 137 4.02 1.45 3.02
CA LEU A 137 3.19 1.36 4.22
C LEU A 137 2.47 0.00 4.18
N ALA A 138 2.80 -0.88 5.10
CA ALA A 138 2.23 -2.23 5.16
C ALA A 138 1.61 -2.50 6.53
N MET A 139 0.57 -3.36 6.55
CA MET A 139 -0.08 -3.78 7.79
C MET A 139 0.18 -5.25 8.05
N ASP A 140 0.43 -5.60 9.32
CA ASP A 140 0.57 -6.98 9.82
C ASP A 140 1.43 -7.87 8.91
N LEU A 141 2.66 -7.42 8.62
CA LEU A 141 3.62 -8.24 7.88
C LEU A 141 3.78 -9.60 8.58
N HIS A 142 3.86 -10.67 7.80
CA HIS A 142 3.97 -12.05 8.30
C HIS A 142 5.08 -12.22 9.36
N THR A 143 6.20 -11.54 9.16
CA THR A 143 7.28 -11.40 10.15
C THR A 143 7.84 -9.98 10.09
N GLY A 144 8.30 -9.46 11.23
CA GLY A 144 8.88 -8.12 11.32
C GLY A 144 10.17 -7.95 10.50
N GLN A 145 10.90 -9.05 10.27
CA GLN A 145 12.15 -9.05 9.51
C GLN A 145 11.98 -8.68 8.04
N ILE A 146 10.77 -8.81 7.48
CA ILE A 146 10.48 -8.42 6.08
C ILE A 146 10.80 -6.95 5.84
N GLN A 147 10.68 -6.08 6.85
CA GLN A 147 11.10 -4.68 6.75
C GLN A 147 12.57 -4.55 6.31
N GLY A 148 13.44 -5.46 6.75
CA GLY A 148 14.85 -5.49 6.38
C GLY A 148 15.13 -5.94 4.93
N PHE A 149 14.11 -6.37 4.18
CA PHE A 149 14.25 -6.71 2.76
C PHE A 149 14.21 -5.49 1.85
N PHE A 150 13.74 -4.36 2.37
CA PHE A 150 13.65 -3.11 1.62
C PHE A 150 14.89 -2.25 1.84
N ASN A 151 15.33 -1.57 0.78
CA ASN A 151 16.33 -0.52 0.82
C ASN A 151 15.69 0.89 0.83
N ILE A 152 14.37 0.95 1.01
CA ILE A 152 13.56 2.16 1.12
C ILE A 152 12.83 2.16 2.47
N LEU A 153 12.19 3.26 2.81
CA LEU A 153 11.46 3.39 4.07
C LEU A 153 10.25 2.44 4.12
N VAL A 154 10.06 1.79 5.26
CA VAL A 154 8.90 0.92 5.51
C VAL A 154 8.22 1.33 6.80
N ASP A 155 6.96 1.71 6.71
CA ASP A 155 6.08 1.90 7.85
C ASP A 155 5.26 0.61 8.04
N HIS A 156 5.56 -0.12 9.12
CA HIS A 156 4.84 -1.33 9.49
C HIS A 156 3.83 -1.00 10.58
N ILE A 157 2.56 -0.98 10.23
CA ILE A 157 1.46 -0.75 11.17
C ILE A 157 0.80 -2.06 11.58
N PHE A 158 0.13 -2.04 12.74
CA PHE A 158 -0.51 -3.22 13.32
C PHE A 158 -2.01 -2.98 13.50
N ALA A 159 -2.83 -3.97 13.18
CA ALA A 159 -4.27 -3.96 13.40
C ALA A 159 -4.66 -4.12 14.89
N THR A 160 -3.68 -4.35 15.77
CA THR A 160 -3.91 -4.62 17.21
C THR A 160 -4.82 -3.58 17.87
N SER A 161 -4.63 -2.30 17.60
CA SER A 161 -5.46 -1.23 18.17
C SER A 161 -6.92 -1.31 17.69
N ILE A 162 -7.11 -1.61 16.40
CA ILE A 162 -8.44 -1.76 15.78
C ILE A 162 -9.16 -2.95 16.39
N LEU A 163 -8.49 -4.12 16.44
CA LEU A 163 -9.05 -5.33 17.03
C LEU A 163 -9.36 -5.16 18.51
N THR A 164 -8.45 -4.53 19.28
CA THR A 164 -8.67 -4.26 20.70
C THR A 164 -9.88 -3.36 20.93
N ASN A 165 -10.04 -2.30 20.14
CA ASN A 165 -11.19 -1.41 20.26
C ASN A 165 -12.49 -2.11 19.90
N TYR A 166 -12.47 -2.96 18.86
CA TYR A 166 -13.63 -3.77 18.50
C TYR A 166 -14.02 -4.74 19.63
N ILE A 167 -13.07 -5.50 20.18
CA ILE A 167 -13.32 -6.42 21.30
C ILE A 167 -13.90 -5.67 22.51
N LYS A 168 -13.34 -4.52 22.86
CA LYS A 168 -13.85 -3.68 23.94
C LYS A 168 -15.30 -3.22 23.69
N SER A 169 -15.66 -2.93 22.43
CA SER A 169 -17.02 -2.50 22.06
C SER A 169 -18.06 -3.61 22.22
N LEU A 170 -17.64 -4.88 22.24
CA LEU A 170 -18.54 -6.03 22.45
C LEU A 170 -19.00 -6.14 23.91
N ASN A 171 -18.44 -5.37 24.86
CA ASN A 171 -18.76 -5.40 26.29
C ASN A 171 -18.77 -6.82 26.89
N MET A 172 -17.86 -7.67 26.42
CA MET A 172 -17.70 -9.04 26.92
C MET A 172 -17.11 -9.02 28.34
N ASN A 173 -17.55 -9.95 29.18
CA ASN A 173 -16.93 -10.10 30.49
C ASN A 173 -15.50 -10.63 30.33
N PRO A 174 -14.47 -9.97 30.89
CA PRO A 174 -13.07 -10.42 30.78
C PRO A 174 -12.86 -11.85 31.30
N ASP A 175 -13.63 -12.29 32.27
CA ASP A 175 -13.54 -13.64 32.85
C ASP A 175 -14.04 -14.75 31.91
N ASP A 176 -14.79 -14.37 30.85
CA ASP A 176 -15.29 -15.30 29.84
C ASP A 176 -14.38 -15.36 28.58
N MET A 177 -13.27 -14.62 28.60
CA MET A 177 -12.32 -14.56 27.48
C MET A 177 -11.11 -15.47 27.77
N VAL A 178 -10.94 -16.47 26.92
CA VAL A 178 -9.80 -17.42 26.95
C VAL A 178 -8.80 -17.05 25.87
#